data_88c50f486793600082e919d050fd2041
#
_entry.id   88c50f486793600082e919d050fd2041
#
_cell.length_a   1.000
_cell.length_b   1.000
_cell.length_c   1.000
_cell.angle_alpha   90.00
_cell.angle_beta   90.00
_cell.angle_gamma   90.00
#
_symmetry.space_group_name_H-M   'P 1'
#
loop_
_entity.id
_entity.type
_entity.pdbx_description
1 polymer ?
#
loop_
_entity_poly.entity_id
_entity_poly.type
_entity_poly.pdbx_seq_one_letter_code
_entity_poly.pdbx_strand_id
1 'polypeptide(L)'
;MIKFSKDKVLLLHKLIAQETGGSIGLRDEALLDSALENAFAGFGGQEFYPTKEEKGARLGYTLISNHAFVDGNKRIGMYVMLTFLEVNGIHMECINEEVVEVGLSVASGTMDYDALLQWVRDHRN
;
A
#
# COMPACT_ATOMS: atom_id res chain seq x y z
N MET A 1 9.28 -5.30 -13.55
CA MET A 1 8.27 -5.14 -12.48
C MET A 1 7.47 -3.87 -12.74
N ILE A 2 6.15 -3.97 -12.65
CA ILE A 2 5.26 -2.84 -12.91
C ILE A 2 5.10 -2.01 -11.65
N LYS A 3 5.41 -0.72 -11.74
CA LYS A 3 5.33 0.23 -10.61
C LYS A 3 4.07 1.08 -10.70
N PHE A 4 3.61 1.57 -9.54
CA PHE A 4 2.59 2.62 -9.50
C PHE A 4 3.25 3.99 -9.55
N SER A 5 2.85 4.82 -10.50
CA SER A 5 3.28 6.22 -10.53
C SER A 5 2.52 7.01 -9.47
N LYS A 6 3.12 8.10 -9.03
CA LYS A 6 2.47 9.04 -8.11
C LYS A 6 1.15 9.56 -8.66
N ASP A 7 1.12 9.92 -9.94
CA ASP A 7 -0.10 10.42 -10.59
C ASP A 7 -1.23 9.38 -10.55
N LYS A 8 -0.88 8.10 -10.74
CA LYS A 8 -1.87 7.03 -10.69
C LYS A 8 -2.42 6.86 -9.28
N VAL A 9 -1.56 6.93 -8.27
CA VAL A 9 -2.00 6.84 -6.87
C VAL A 9 -2.92 8.01 -6.51
N LEU A 10 -2.56 9.23 -6.94
CA LEU A 10 -3.40 10.40 -6.72
C LEU A 10 -4.77 10.26 -7.38
N LEU A 11 -4.81 9.75 -8.62
CA LEU A 11 -6.06 9.50 -9.31
C LEU A 11 -6.92 8.46 -8.60
N LEU A 12 -6.33 7.35 -8.19
CA LEU A 12 -7.05 6.29 -7.47
C LEU A 12 -7.60 6.79 -6.14
N HIS A 13 -6.82 7.56 -5.40
CA HIS A 13 -7.28 8.14 -4.15
C HIS A 13 -8.49 9.05 -4.37
N LYS A 14 -8.43 9.89 -5.40
CA LYS A 14 -9.54 10.79 -5.76
C LYS A 14 -10.81 10.00 -6.09
N LEU A 15 -10.68 8.95 -6.90
CA LEU A 15 -11.82 8.11 -7.28
C LEU A 15 -12.43 7.40 -6.09
N ILE A 16 -11.60 6.85 -5.20
CA ILE A 16 -12.07 6.19 -3.98
C ILE A 16 -12.79 7.20 -3.06
N ALA A 17 -12.22 8.39 -2.88
CA ALA A 17 -12.81 9.43 -2.04
C ALA A 17 -14.17 9.88 -2.58
N GLN A 18 -14.29 10.05 -3.89
CA GLN A 18 -15.57 10.42 -4.53
C GLN A 18 -16.64 9.36 -4.33
N GLU A 19 -16.26 8.09 -4.43
CA GLU A 19 -17.17 6.96 -4.27
C GLU A 19 -17.61 6.77 -2.81
N THR A 20 -16.72 7.02 -1.86
CA THR A 20 -16.97 6.76 -0.43
C THR A 20 -17.37 8.01 0.37
N GLY A 21 -17.39 9.19 -0.27
CA GLY A 21 -17.73 10.45 0.39
C GLY A 21 -16.61 11.03 1.26
N GLY A 22 -15.38 10.54 1.13
CA GLY A 22 -14.22 11.03 1.88
C GLY A 22 -13.62 12.28 1.26
N SER A 23 -12.65 12.87 1.97
CA SER A 23 -11.89 14.03 1.48
C SER A 23 -10.85 13.61 0.45
N ILE A 24 -10.65 14.42 -0.58
CA ILE A 24 -9.69 14.15 -1.67
C ILE A 24 -8.35 14.87 -1.48
N GLY A 25 -8.13 15.57 -0.37
CA GLY A 25 -6.94 16.36 -0.15
C GLY A 25 -5.68 15.55 0.08
N LEU A 26 -4.57 15.99 -0.53
CA LEU A 26 -3.24 15.53 -0.22
C LEU A 26 -2.71 16.38 0.94
N ARG A 27 -2.30 15.75 2.04
CA ARG A 27 -1.81 16.45 3.23
C ARG A 27 -0.33 16.76 3.12
N ASP A 28 0.46 15.81 2.63
CA ASP A 28 1.92 15.94 2.59
C ASP A 28 2.49 15.18 1.40
N GLU A 29 2.90 15.92 0.38
CA GLU A 29 3.45 15.35 -0.85
C GLU A 29 4.77 14.62 -0.63
N ALA A 30 5.62 15.13 0.25
CA ALA A 30 6.90 14.48 0.55
C ALA A 30 6.70 13.12 1.22
N LEU A 31 5.70 12.98 2.07
CA LEU A 31 5.35 11.70 2.67
C LEU A 31 4.80 10.72 1.66
N LEU A 32 4.05 11.21 0.66
CA LEU A 32 3.58 10.35 -0.44
C LEU A 32 4.76 9.86 -1.27
N ASP A 33 5.64 10.75 -1.68
CA ASP A 33 6.85 10.40 -2.44
C ASP A 33 7.69 9.36 -1.69
N SER A 34 7.92 9.59 -0.39
CA SER A 34 8.64 8.66 0.46
C SER A 34 7.99 7.29 0.51
N ALA A 35 6.66 7.23 0.65
CA ALA A 35 5.92 5.98 0.70
C ALA A 35 6.08 5.18 -0.59
N LEU A 36 6.02 5.84 -1.75
CA LEU A 36 6.14 5.17 -3.04
C LEU A 36 7.57 4.74 -3.36
N GLU A 37 8.56 5.53 -3.00
CA GLU A 37 9.97 5.26 -3.27
C GLU A 37 10.56 4.19 -2.34
N ASN A 38 10.08 4.13 -1.10
CA ASN A 38 10.64 3.27 -0.06
C ASN A 38 10.66 1.79 -0.46
N ALA A 39 9.61 1.31 -1.12
CA ALA A 39 9.51 -0.08 -1.54
C ALA A 39 10.58 -0.48 -2.56
N PHE A 40 11.14 0.50 -3.28
CA PHE A 40 12.15 0.26 -4.31
C PHE A 40 13.55 0.73 -3.88
N ALA A 41 13.70 1.09 -2.62
CA ALA A 41 14.97 1.57 -2.07
C ALA A 41 15.99 0.43 -1.95
N GLY A 42 17.26 0.81 -2.00
CA GLY A 42 18.35 -0.15 -1.87
C GLY A 42 19.66 0.56 -1.58
N PHE A 43 20.72 -0.23 -1.43
CA PHE A 43 22.06 0.27 -1.18
C PHE A 43 23.08 -0.68 -1.78
N GLY A 44 24.10 -0.13 -2.44
CA GLY A 44 25.18 -0.94 -2.99
C GLY A 44 24.74 -1.96 -4.03
N GLY A 45 23.72 -1.66 -4.82
CA GLY A 45 23.18 -2.54 -5.83
C GLY A 45 22.23 -3.61 -5.28
N GLN A 46 21.93 -3.59 -3.99
CA GLN A 46 21.00 -4.53 -3.36
C GLN A 46 19.74 -3.81 -2.92
N GLU A 47 18.58 -4.38 -3.26
CA GLU A 47 17.29 -3.86 -2.85
C GLU A 47 16.96 -4.31 -1.41
N PHE A 48 16.36 -3.43 -0.62
CA PHE A 48 15.92 -3.77 0.74
C PHE A 48 14.70 -4.72 0.72
N TYR A 49 13.87 -4.60 -0.32
CA TYR A 49 12.65 -5.38 -0.48
C TYR A 49 12.68 -6.06 -1.86
N PRO A 50 13.46 -7.15 -2.03
CA PRO A 50 13.75 -7.69 -3.37
C PRO A 50 12.58 -8.42 -4.03
N THR A 51 11.67 -9.01 -3.27
CA THR A 51 10.55 -9.76 -3.84
C THR A 51 9.33 -8.88 -4.09
N LYS A 52 8.44 -9.35 -4.95
CA LYS A 52 7.15 -8.66 -5.22
C LYS A 52 6.30 -8.57 -3.97
N GLU A 53 6.26 -9.63 -3.19
CA GLU A 53 5.51 -9.67 -1.93
C GLU A 53 6.05 -8.64 -0.93
N GLU A 54 7.37 -8.56 -0.80
CA GLU A 54 8.01 -7.57 0.07
C GLU A 54 7.70 -6.14 -0.38
N LYS A 55 7.80 -5.87 -1.69
CA LYS A 55 7.51 -4.54 -2.24
C LYS A 55 6.04 -4.18 -2.06
N GLY A 56 5.15 -5.10 -2.35
CA GLY A 56 3.72 -4.87 -2.19
C GLY A 56 3.34 -4.57 -0.74
N ALA A 57 3.81 -5.38 0.19
CA ALA A 57 3.59 -5.16 1.61
C ALA A 57 4.19 -3.83 2.08
N ARG A 58 5.37 -3.45 1.56
CA ARG A 58 5.99 -2.18 1.92
C ARG A 58 5.20 -0.99 1.42
N LEU A 59 4.69 -1.05 0.19
CA LEU A 59 3.80 0.00 -0.36
C LEU A 59 2.57 0.18 0.52
N GLY A 60 1.89 -0.90 0.87
CA GLY A 60 0.71 -0.83 1.74
C GLY A 60 1.04 -0.26 3.10
N TYR A 61 2.08 -0.76 3.72
CA TYR A 61 2.51 -0.34 5.04
C TYR A 61 2.87 1.15 5.08
N THR A 62 3.69 1.62 4.15
CA THR A 62 4.14 3.02 4.15
C THR A 62 3.02 3.99 3.77
N LEU A 63 2.15 3.63 2.84
CA LEU A 63 1.01 4.47 2.47
C LEU A 63 0.05 4.65 3.64
N ILE A 64 -0.19 3.59 4.41
CA ILE A 64 -1.04 3.68 5.60
C ILE A 64 -0.34 4.47 6.71
N SER A 65 0.92 4.15 7.01
CA SER A 65 1.66 4.70 8.15
C SER A 65 2.06 6.15 7.98
N ASN A 66 2.38 6.57 6.75
CA ASN A 66 2.84 7.95 6.48
C ASN A 66 1.71 8.98 6.52
N HIS A 67 0.47 8.57 6.39
CA HIS A 67 -0.68 9.48 6.42
C HIS A 67 -0.52 10.66 5.45
N ALA A 68 -0.14 10.37 4.20
CA ALA A 68 0.12 11.40 3.20
C ALA A 68 -1.16 12.13 2.75
N PHE A 69 -2.31 11.48 2.85
CA PHE A 69 -3.61 12.07 2.50
C PHE A 69 -4.36 12.55 3.73
N VAL A 70 -5.28 13.47 3.52
CA VAL A 70 -6.15 13.97 4.60
C VAL A 70 -7.03 12.84 5.13
N ASP A 71 -7.51 11.98 4.23
CA ASP A 71 -8.42 10.89 4.58
C ASP A 71 -8.18 9.71 3.63
N GLY A 72 -8.63 8.51 4.01
CA GLY A 72 -8.60 7.34 3.17
C GLY A 72 -7.25 6.65 3.03
N ASN A 73 -6.30 6.89 3.95
CA ASN A 73 -4.96 6.29 3.88
C ASN A 73 -5.00 4.76 3.96
N LYS A 74 -5.87 4.20 4.78
CA LYS A 74 -6.03 2.75 4.88
C LYS A 74 -6.52 2.14 3.57
N ARG A 75 -7.51 2.76 2.96
CA ARG A 75 -8.10 2.30 1.70
C ARG A 75 -7.09 2.37 0.56
N ILE A 76 -6.44 3.53 0.40
CA ILE A 76 -5.47 3.68 -0.69
C ILE A 76 -4.26 2.75 -0.50
N GLY A 77 -3.78 2.60 0.72
CA GLY A 77 -2.67 1.70 1.01
C GLY A 77 -2.97 0.26 0.66
N MET A 78 -4.11 -0.26 1.10
CA MET A 78 -4.53 -1.63 0.80
C MET A 78 -4.83 -1.80 -0.70
N TYR A 79 -5.49 -0.84 -1.32
CA TYR A 79 -5.80 -0.89 -2.75
C TYR A 79 -4.53 -0.93 -3.60
N VAL A 80 -3.56 -0.06 -3.33
CA VAL A 80 -2.29 -0.03 -4.07
C VAL A 80 -1.51 -1.32 -3.85
N MET A 81 -1.44 -1.81 -2.62
CA MET A 81 -0.77 -3.08 -2.31
C MET A 81 -1.35 -4.24 -3.13
N LEU A 82 -2.66 -4.42 -3.06
CA LEU A 82 -3.32 -5.53 -3.74
C LEU A 82 -3.21 -5.41 -5.26
N THR A 83 -3.38 -4.21 -5.80
CA THR A 83 -3.28 -3.98 -7.24
C THR A 83 -1.84 -4.17 -7.73
N PHE A 84 -0.85 -3.67 -6.97
CA PHE A 84 0.56 -3.89 -7.30
C PHE A 84 0.88 -5.38 -7.40
N LEU A 85 0.45 -6.15 -6.41
CA LEU A 85 0.67 -7.60 -6.40
C LEU A 85 0.01 -8.26 -7.62
N GLU A 86 -1.24 -7.93 -7.90
CA GLU A 86 -2.01 -8.50 -9.00
C GLU A 86 -1.36 -8.21 -10.37
N VAL A 87 -1.00 -6.95 -10.65
CA VAL A 87 -0.39 -6.61 -11.94
C VAL A 87 1.01 -7.18 -12.12
N ASN A 88 1.65 -7.59 -11.02
CA ASN A 88 2.95 -8.25 -11.05
C ASN A 88 2.86 -9.77 -10.95
N GLY A 89 1.68 -10.32 -11.10
CA GLY A 89 1.46 -11.75 -11.19
C GLY A 89 1.25 -12.50 -9.88
N ILE A 90 1.07 -11.77 -8.79
CA ILE A 90 0.76 -12.37 -7.48
C ILE A 90 -0.75 -12.29 -7.24
N HIS A 91 -1.43 -13.41 -7.39
CA HIS A 91 -2.86 -13.47 -7.15
C HIS A 91 -3.16 -13.61 -5.65
N MET A 92 -3.96 -12.68 -5.12
CA MET A 92 -4.31 -12.67 -3.70
C MET A 92 -5.71 -13.26 -3.51
N GLU A 93 -5.85 -14.16 -2.54
CA GLU A 93 -7.13 -14.72 -2.13
C GLU A 93 -7.50 -14.16 -0.77
N CYS A 94 -8.38 -13.16 -0.75
CA CYS A 94 -8.87 -12.54 0.48
C CYS A 94 -10.24 -11.92 0.22
N ILE A 95 -11.05 -11.90 1.26
CA ILE A 95 -12.37 -11.25 1.19
C ILE A 95 -12.25 -9.81 1.67
N ASN A 96 -13.24 -8.99 1.29
CA ASN A 96 -13.22 -7.55 1.57
C ASN A 96 -13.12 -7.24 3.08
N GLU A 97 -13.79 -8.01 3.91
CA GLU A 97 -13.76 -7.85 5.37
C GLU A 97 -12.35 -8.04 5.94
N GLU A 98 -11.59 -9.00 5.41
CA GLU A 98 -10.19 -9.21 5.81
C GLU A 98 -9.32 -8.02 5.43
N VAL A 99 -9.52 -7.48 4.23
CA VAL A 99 -8.76 -6.32 3.74
C VAL A 99 -8.98 -5.11 4.64
N VAL A 100 -10.23 -4.85 5.02
CA VAL A 100 -10.58 -3.75 5.93
C VAL A 100 -9.93 -3.96 7.29
N GLU A 101 -10.00 -5.15 7.83
CA GLU A 101 -9.41 -5.48 9.14
C GLU A 101 -7.90 -5.32 9.15
N VAL A 102 -7.22 -5.77 8.10
CA VAL A 102 -5.76 -5.61 7.95
C VAL A 102 -5.39 -4.13 7.89
N GLY A 103 -6.10 -3.34 7.09
CA GLY A 103 -5.87 -1.89 7.01
C GLY A 103 -5.99 -1.21 8.37
N LEU A 104 -7.02 -1.57 9.14
CA LEU A 104 -7.20 -1.07 10.51
C LEU A 104 -6.05 -1.49 11.43
N SER A 105 -5.61 -2.73 11.34
CA SER A 105 -4.53 -3.26 12.19
C SER A 105 -3.19 -2.58 11.90
N VAL A 106 -2.89 -2.31 10.63
CA VAL A 106 -1.69 -1.56 10.26
C VAL A 106 -1.78 -0.12 10.79
N ALA A 107 -2.92 0.53 10.58
CA ALA A 107 -3.11 1.92 11.01
C ALA A 107 -3.03 2.09 12.53
N SER A 108 -3.49 1.11 13.29
CA SER A 108 -3.46 1.15 14.76
C SER A 108 -2.11 0.72 15.36
N GLY A 109 -1.19 0.24 14.53
CA GLY A 109 0.10 -0.27 15.00
C GLY A 109 0.08 -1.69 15.51
N THR A 110 -1.06 -2.37 15.47
CA THR A 110 -1.19 -3.77 15.89
C THR A 110 -0.47 -4.72 14.92
N MET A 111 -0.43 -4.34 13.65
CA MET A 111 0.25 -5.10 12.61
C MET A 111 1.40 -4.27 12.05
N ASP A 112 2.63 -4.74 12.26
CA ASP A 112 3.83 -4.11 11.69
C ASP A 112 4.07 -4.59 10.25
N TYR A 113 5.17 -4.11 9.65
CA TYR A 113 5.51 -4.51 8.29
C TYR A 113 5.69 -6.03 8.15
N ASP A 114 6.40 -6.66 9.07
CA ASP A 114 6.66 -8.09 8.99
C ASP A 114 5.37 -8.91 9.08
N ALA A 115 4.44 -8.48 9.93
CA ALA A 115 3.13 -9.12 10.06
C ALA A 115 2.30 -8.93 8.78
N LEU A 116 2.34 -7.76 8.17
CA LEU A 116 1.65 -7.51 6.90
C LEU A 116 2.25 -8.37 5.78
N LEU A 117 3.56 -8.47 5.71
CA LEU A 117 4.24 -9.32 4.74
C LEU A 117 3.83 -10.80 4.90
N GLN A 118 3.75 -11.27 6.14
CA GLN A 118 3.31 -12.64 6.41
C GLN A 118 1.87 -12.85 5.96
N TRP A 119 1.00 -11.87 6.20
CA TRP A 119 -0.39 -11.92 5.74
C TRP A 119 -0.45 -12.05 4.21
N VAL A 120 0.37 -11.27 3.49
CA VAL A 120 0.46 -11.36 2.02
C VAL A 120 0.88 -12.77 1.59
N ARG A 121 1.91 -13.33 2.23
CA ARG A 121 2.41 -14.67 1.90
C ARG A 121 1.39 -15.76 2.19
N ASP A 122 0.60 -15.60 3.23
CA ASP A 122 -0.43 -16.57 3.63
C ASP A 122 -1.67 -16.52 2.72
N HIS A 123 -1.92 -15.40 2.05
CA HIS A 123 -3.12 -15.20 1.23
C HIS A 123 -2.85 -15.21 -0.28
N ARG A 124 -1.61 -15.37 -0.70
CA ARG A 124 -1.30 -15.52 -2.12
C ARG A 124 -1.65 -16.94 -2.59
N ASN A 125 -2.10 -17.00 -3.83
CA ASN A 125 -2.46 -18.29 -4.44
C ASN A 125 -1.30 -18.83 -5.28
#